data_be788325e0f2c3ee2b2811eb475c3cdf
#
_entry.id   be788325e0f2c3ee2b2811eb475c3cdf
#
_cell.length_a   1.000
_cell.length_b   1.000
_cell.length_c   1.000
_cell.angle_alpha   90.00
_cell.angle_beta   90.00
_cell.angle_gamma   90.00
#
_symmetry.space_group_name_H-M   'P 1'
#
loop_
_entity.id
_entity.type
_entity.pdbx_description
1 polymer ?
#
loop_
_entity_poly.entity_id
_entity_poly.type
_entity_poly.pdbx_seq_one_letter_code
_entity_poly.pdbx_strand_id
1 'polypeptide(L)'
;GSEGSEFLLDNLVERVDPSTKSPLFAGILSAIVPGLGRVYTGNYGDAAASLFITSIFAYLAYSNFFDGHYQRAWIFTGIAAFFQGGNIYGSVASAKIYNESQRELTEKKFWEYYQKSKPLKQPNKIVEEE
;
A
#
# COMPACT_ATOMS: atom_id res chain seq x y z
N GLY A 1 5.68 9.67 33.42
CA GLY A 1 5.12 8.57 34.14
C GLY A 1 4.32 7.62 33.28
N SER A 2 3.68 6.68 33.92
CA SER A 2 2.88 5.68 33.25
C SER A 2 1.71 6.28 32.48
N GLU A 3 1.12 7.34 33.00
CA GLU A 3 0.01 8.03 32.33
C GLU A 3 0.42 8.60 30.99
N GLY A 4 1.60 9.18 30.91
CA GLY A 4 2.11 9.72 29.65
C GLY A 4 2.37 8.62 28.64
N SER A 5 2.91 7.49 29.06
CA SER A 5 3.18 6.39 28.16
C SER A 5 1.89 5.71 27.69
N GLU A 6 0.90 5.59 28.55
CA GLU A 6 -0.40 5.07 28.16
C GLU A 6 -1.09 5.98 27.15
N PHE A 7 -1.05 7.28 27.38
CA PHE A 7 -1.60 8.26 26.46
C PHE A 7 -0.93 8.16 25.09
N LEU A 8 0.39 8.00 25.06
CA LEU A 8 1.13 7.85 23.80
C LEU A 8 0.75 6.57 23.07
N LEU A 9 0.65 5.46 23.81
CA LEU A 9 0.27 4.19 23.22
C LEU A 9 -1.14 4.25 22.63
N ASP A 10 -2.08 4.86 23.33
CA ASP A 10 -3.44 5.01 22.84
C ASP A 10 -3.47 5.85 21.57
N ASN A 11 -2.73 6.96 21.53
CA ASN A 11 -2.64 7.79 20.35
C ASN A 11 -1.99 7.07 19.18
N LEU A 12 -0.98 6.25 19.45
CA LEU A 12 -0.32 5.47 18.41
C LEU A 12 -1.25 4.43 17.84
N VAL A 13 -2.01 3.75 18.70
CA VAL A 13 -2.99 2.76 18.27
C VAL A 13 -4.06 3.40 17.40
N GLU A 14 -4.58 4.54 17.80
CA GLU A 14 -5.57 5.26 17.02
C GLU A 14 -5.03 5.69 15.65
N ARG A 15 -3.76 6.09 15.60
CA ARG A 15 -3.15 6.53 14.35
C ARG A 15 -2.79 5.36 13.44
N VAL A 16 -2.40 4.24 14.01
CA VAL A 16 -2.03 3.06 13.22
C VAL A 16 -3.27 2.44 12.60
N ASP A 17 -4.34 2.26 13.37
CA ASP A 17 -5.57 1.65 12.89
C ASP A 17 -6.21 2.42 11.73
N PRO A 18 -6.46 3.75 11.83
CA PRO A 18 -7.04 4.50 10.72
C PRO A 18 -6.10 4.65 9.53
N SER A 19 -4.78 4.59 9.74
CA SER A 19 -3.82 4.79 8.66
C SER A 19 -3.49 3.53 7.89
N THR A 20 -3.87 2.36 8.40
CA THR A 20 -3.61 1.09 7.69
C THR A 20 -4.61 0.88 6.57
N LYS A 21 -4.15 0.22 5.52
CA LYS A 21 -4.96 -0.16 4.37
C LYS A 21 -5.11 -1.67 4.33
N SER A 22 -6.31 -2.14 4.00
CA SER A 22 -6.56 -3.57 3.93
C SER A 22 -6.01 -4.16 2.63
N PRO A 23 -5.05 -5.11 2.71
CA PRO A 23 -4.58 -5.80 1.51
C PRO A 23 -5.68 -6.55 0.77
N LEU A 24 -6.59 -7.16 1.51
CA LEU A 24 -7.72 -7.88 0.92
C LEU A 24 -8.62 -6.92 0.14
N PHE A 25 -8.94 -5.77 0.73
CA PHE A 25 -9.77 -4.76 0.08
C PHE A 25 -9.10 -4.21 -1.18
N ALA A 26 -7.78 -3.96 -1.11
CA ALA A 26 -7.00 -3.52 -2.26
C ALA A 26 -7.06 -4.55 -3.40
N GLY A 27 -6.93 -5.83 -3.06
CA GLY A 27 -7.02 -6.92 -4.02
C GLY A 27 -8.40 -7.00 -4.66
N ILE A 28 -9.46 -6.88 -3.86
CA ILE A 28 -10.84 -6.90 -4.35
C ILE A 28 -11.10 -5.73 -5.30
N LEU A 29 -10.66 -4.54 -4.94
CA LEU A 29 -10.82 -3.35 -5.78
C LEU A 29 -10.14 -3.55 -7.15
N SER A 30 -8.94 -4.12 -7.17
CA SER A 30 -8.23 -4.39 -8.41
C SER A 30 -8.85 -5.53 -9.21
N ALA A 31 -9.54 -6.45 -8.56
CA ALA A 31 -10.26 -7.51 -9.26
C ALA A 31 -11.45 -6.93 -10.03
N ILE A 32 -12.09 -5.89 -9.48
CA ILE A 32 -13.22 -5.23 -10.11
C ILE A 32 -12.73 -4.28 -11.23
N VAL A 33 -11.79 -3.40 -10.90
CA VAL A 33 -11.22 -2.45 -11.85
C VAL A 33 -9.69 -2.53 -11.77
N PRO A 34 -9.00 -2.83 -12.87
CA PRO A 34 -7.54 -2.92 -12.86
C PRO A 34 -6.89 -1.66 -12.33
N GLY A 35 -6.01 -1.81 -11.36
CA GLY A 35 -5.29 -0.69 -10.76
C GLY A 35 -6.02 0.05 -9.65
N LEU A 36 -7.31 -0.23 -9.42
CA LEU A 36 -8.08 0.51 -8.42
C LEU A 36 -7.53 0.30 -6.99
N GLY A 37 -7.05 -0.90 -6.68
CA GLY A 37 -6.42 -1.16 -5.41
C GLY A 37 -5.15 -0.35 -5.19
N ARG A 38 -4.42 -0.04 -6.25
CA ARG A 38 -3.23 0.81 -6.16
C ARG A 38 -3.59 2.28 -5.96
N VAL A 39 -4.70 2.73 -6.54
CA VAL A 39 -5.25 4.06 -6.25
C VAL A 39 -5.60 4.15 -4.77
N TYR A 40 -6.24 3.13 -4.25
CA TYR A 40 -6.60 3.04 -2.83
C TYR A 40 -5.38 3.19 -1.91
N THR A 41 -4.23 2.65 -2.30
CA THR A 41 -3.00 2.74 -1.52
C THR A 41 -2.12 3.94 -1.87
N GLY A 42 -2.59 4.80 -2.77
CA GLY A 42 -1.88 6.02 -3.15
C GLY A 42 -0.83 5.83 -4.24
N ASN A 43 -0.75 4.65 -4.85
CA ASN A 43 0.22 4.35 -5.90
C ASN A 43 -0.38 4.68 -7.28
N TYR A 44 -0.55 5.97 -7.55
CA TYR A 44 -1.30 6.44 -8.71
C TYR A 44 -0.62 6.16 -10.04
N GLY A 45 0.70 6.25 -10.08
CA GLY A 45 1.46 5.99 -11.31
C GLY A 45 1.28 4.56 -11.80
N ASP A 46 1.48 3.61 -10.90
CA ASP A 46 1.30 2.19 -11.21
C ASP A 46 -0.16 1.85 -11.46
N ALA A 47 -1.09 2.53 -10.79
CA ALA A 47 -2.52 2.37 -11.01
C ALA A 47 -2.90 2.74 -12.45
N ALA A 48 -2.43 3.90 -12.90
CA ALA A 48 -2.69 4.37 -14.26
C ALA A 48 -2.08 3.42 -15.31
N ALA A 49 -0.83 3.01 -15.10
CA ALA A 49 -0.16 2.07 -16.00
C ALA A 49 -0.89 0.74 -16.08
N SER A 50 -1.30 0.19 -14.94
CA SER A 50 -2.04 -1.06 -14.85
C SER A 50 -3.36 -0.99 -15.59
N LEU A 51 -4.10 0.07 -15.37
CA LEU A 51 -5.39 0.28 -16.04
C LEU A 51 -5.21 0.38 -17.55
N PHE A 52 -4.23 1.16 -17.99
CA PHE A 52 -3.96 1.40 -19.39
C PHE A 52 -3.58 0.11 -20.11
N ILE A 53 -2.60 -0.62 -19.57
CA ILE A 53 -2.11 -1.87 -20.19
C ILE A 53 -3.20 -2.91 -20.21
N THR A 54 -3.88 -3.15 -19.10
CA THR A 54 -4.92 -4.17 -19.01
C THR A 54 -6.09 -3.83 -19.94
N SER A 55 -6.45 -2.56 -20.04
CA SER A 55 -7.54 -2.11 -20.90
C SER A 55 -7.22 -2.32 -22.38
N ILE A 56 -5.97 -2.09 -22.80
CA ILE A 56 -5.55 -2.34 -24.17
C ILE A 56 -5.72 -3.81 -24.53
N PHE A 57 -5.22 -4.71 -23.70
CA PHE A 57 -5.31 -6.13 -23.99
C PHE A 57 -6.74 -6.66 -23.89
N ALA A 58 -7.53 -6.14 -22.96
CA ALA A 58 -8.95 -6.47 -22.87
C ALA A 58 -9.71 -6.02 -24.11
N TYR A 59 -9.42 -4.83 -24.61
CA TYR A 59 -10.02 -4.31 -25.84
C TYR A 59 -9.62 -5.16 -27.05
N LEU A 60 -8.35 -5.51 -27.15
CA LEU A 60 -7.87 -6.36 -28.26
C LEU A 60 -8.54 -7.73 -28.22
N ALA A 61 -8.70 -8.30 -27.04
CA ALA A 61 -9.42 -9.57 -26.89
C ALA A 61 -10.87 -9.43 -27.36
N TYR A 62 -11.56 -8.41 -26.87
CA TYR A 62 -12.95 -8.16 -27.23
C TYR A 62 -13.12 -7.96 -28.74
N SER A 63 -12.30 -7.08 -29.31
CA SER A 63 -12.34 -6.76 -30.74
C SER A 63 -12.11 -8.01 -31.62
N ASN A 64 -11.15 -8.86 -31.26
CA ASN A 64 -10.86 -10.06 -31.98
C ASN A 64 -11.97 -11.11 -31.86
N PHE A 65 -12.61 -11.22 -30.70
CA PHE A 65 -13.79 -12.06 -30.53
C PHE A 65 -14.93 -11.58 -31.41
N PHE A 66 -15.16 -10.29 -31.44
CA PHE A 66 -16.22 -9.68 -32.23
C PHE A 66 -16.00 -9.91 -33.73
N ASP A 67 -14.74 -9.82 -34.19
CA ASP A 67 -14.38 -9.99 -35.58
C ASP A 67 -14.21 -11.46 -36.01
N GLY A 68 -14.40 -12.40 -35.10
CA GLY A 68 -14.28 -13.81 -35.36
C GLY A 68 -12.85 -14.35 -35.36
N HIS A 69 -11.88 -13.57 -34.97
CA HIS A 69 -10.48 -14.00 -34.86
C HIS A 69 -10.22 -14.65 -33.47
N TYR A 70 -10.81 -15.83 -33.28
CA TYR A 70 -10.84 -16.45 -31.93
C TYR A 70 -9.47 -16.83 -31.40
N GLN A 71 -8.53 -17.27 -32.25
CA GLN A 71 -7.20 -17.62 -31.76
C GLN A 71 -6.49 -16.40 -31.16
N ARG A 72 -6.52 -15.28 -31.87
CA ARG A 72 -5.94 -14.04 -31.40
C ARG A 72 -6.66 -13.54 -30.14
N ALA A 73 -7.98 -13.65 -30.16
CA ALA A 73 -8.80 -13.23 -29.02
C ALA A 73 -8.39 -13.98 -27.74
N TRP A 74 -8.20 -15.29 -27.82
CA TRP A 74 -7.79 -16.09 -26.68
C TRP A 74 -6.37 -15.74 -26.20
N ILE A 75 -5.46 -15.44 -27.12
CA ILE A 75 -4.11 -15.01 -26.78
C ILE A 75 -4.19 -13.71 -26.00
N PHE A 76 -4.92 -12.71 -26.49
CA PHE A 76 -5.06 -11.43 -25.80
C PHE A 76 -5.79 -11.58 -24.46
N THR A 77 -6.76 -12.47 -24.38
CA THR A 77 -7.45 -12.78 -23.12
C THR A 77 -6.48 -13.35 -22.11
N GLY A 78 -5.59 -14.27 -22.52
CA GLY A 78 -4.57 -14.84 -21.65
C GLY A 78 -3.60 -13.76 -21.12
N ILE A 79 -3.18 -12.87 -22.01
CA ILE A 79 -2.29 -11.76 -21.62
C ILE A 79 -3.01 -10.82 -20.64
N ALA A 80 -4.26 -10.46 -20.95
CA ALA A 80 -5.05 -9.60 -20.07
C ALA A 80 -5.25 -10.24 -18.69
N ALA A 81 -5.54 -11.54 -18.66
CA ALA A 81 -5.72 -12.29 -17.43
C ALA A 81 -4.41 -12.32 -16.60
N PHE A 82 -3.28 -12.49 -17.28
CA PHE A 82 -1.97 -12.46 -16.63
C PHE A 82 -1.72 -11.10 -15.95
N PHE A 83 -1.95 -10.02 -16.68
CA PHE A 83 -1.79 -8.67 -16.13
C PHE A 83 -2.79 -8.41 -15.01
N GLN A 84 -4.01 -8.89 -15.14
CA GLN A 84 -5.03 -8.73 -14.08
C GLN A 84 -4.61 -9.46 -12.81
N GLY A 85 -4.10 -10.68 -12.92
CA GLY A 85 -3.55 -11.40 -11.77
C GLY A 85 -2.41 -10.64 -11.12
N GLY A 86 -1.52 -10.07 -11.93
CA GLY A 86 -0.44 -9.21 -11.46
C GLY A 86 -0.96 -7.96 -10.78
N ASN A 87 -2.03 -7.36 -11.29
CA ASN A 87 -2.64 -6.18 -10.68
C ASN A 87 -3.22 -6.48 -9.30
N ILE A 88 -3.90 -7.61 -9.16
CA ILE A 88 -4.46 -8.03 -7.88
C ILE A 88 -3.33 -8.25 -6.88
N TYR A 89 -2.32 -9.02 -7.27
CA TYR A 89 -1.16 -9.29 -6.42
C TYR A 89 -0.44 -7.99 -6.06
N GLY A 90 -0.18 -7.14 -7.04
CA GLY A 90 0.51 -5.86 -6.83
C GLY A 90 -0.26 -4.92 -5.93
N SER A 91 -1.59 -4.94 -6.00
CA SER A 91 -2.44 -4.13 -5.12
C SER A 91 -2.40 -4.61 -3.68
N VAL A 92 -2.42 -5.93 -3.46
CA VAL A 92 -2.26 -6.51 -2.13
C VAL A 92 -0.89 -6.15 -1.56
N ALA A 93 0.17 -6.31 -2.36
CA ALA A 93 1.53 -5.96 -1.95
C ALA A 93 1.66 -4.46 -1.66
N SER A 94 1.03 -3.62 -2.47
CA SER A 94 1.04 -2.17 -2.30
C SER A 94 0.41 -1.76 -0.97
N ALA A 95 -0.69 -2.40 -0.57
CA ALA A 95 -1.32 -2.16 0.72
C ALA A 95 -0.41 -2.57 1.88
N LYS A 96 0.26 -3.71 1.74
CA LYS A 96 1.21 -4.19 2.76
C LYS A 96 2.39 -3.23 2.92
N ILE A 97 2.93 -2.75 1.81
CA ILE A 97 4.03 -1.79 1.80
C ILE A 97 3.57 -0.47 2.43
N TYR A 98 2.38 -0.01 2.09
CA TYR A 98 1.80 1.20 2.68
C TYR A 98 1.70 1.07 4.20
N ASN A 99 1.15 -0.04 4.68
CA ASN A 99 0.97 -0.28 6.11
C ASN A 99 2.30 -0.31 6.85
N GLU A 100 3.31 -0.95 6.27
CA GLU A 100 4.64 -1.02 6.86
C GLU A 100 5.28 0.37 6.93
N SER A 101 5.16 1.15 5.86
CA SER A 101 5.65 2.51 5.81
C SER A 101 4.98 3.39 6.87
N GLN A 102 3.67 3.26 7.05
CA GLN A 102 2.95 4.02 8.08
C GLN A 102 3.37 3.61 9.49
N ARG A 103 3.62 2.34 9.70
CA ARG A 103 4.10 1.84 10.98
C ARG A 103 5.48 2.41 11.31
N GLU A 104 6.38 2.40 10.33
CA GLU A 104 7.73 2.97 10.50
C GLU A 104 7.67 4.46 10.82
N LEU A 105 6.82 5.21 10.12
CA LEU A 105 6.64 6.63 10.40
C LEU A 105 6.10 6.87 11.81
N THR A 106 5.17 6.04 12.25
CA THR A 106 4.59 6.12 13.58
C THR A 106 5.65 5.85 14.65
N GLU A 107 6.47 4.82 14.46
CA GLU A 107 7.57 4.52 15.37
C GLU A 107 8.58 5.66 15.42
N LYS A 108 8.93 6.21 14.28
CA LYS A 108 9.86 7.34 14.21
C LYS A 108 9.33 8.53 14.97
N LYS A 109 8.06 8.88 14.78
CA LYS A 109 7.43 9.98 15.51
C LYS A 109 7.40 9.72 17.02
N PHE A 110 7.15 8.49 17.40
CA PHE A 110 7.16 8.10 18.82
C PHE A 110 8.54 8.33 19.44
N TRP A 111 9.60 7.88 18.76
CA TRP A 111 10.96 8.04 19.26
C TRP A 111 11.39 9.51 19.30
N GLU A 112 11.01 10.30 18.31
CA GLU A 112 11.26 11.73 18.31
C GLU A 112 10.60 12.41 19.52
N TYR A 113 9.34 12.05 19.77
CA TYR A 113 8.61 12.57 20.93
C TYR A 113 9.29 12.15 22.24
N TYR A 114 9.68 10.89 22.34
CA TYR A 114 10.35 10.35 23.50
C TYR A 114 11.65 11.11 23.78
N GLN A 115 12.43 11.36 22.77
CA GLN A 115 13.67 12.11 22.88
C GLN A 115 13.41 13.54 23.39
N LYS A 116 12.38 14.19 22.88
CA LYS A 116 12.02 15.54 23.30
C LYS A 116 11.51 15.58 24.73
N SER A 117 10.77 14.57 25.15
CA SER A 117 10.20 14.55 26.49
C SER A 117 11.20 14.19 27.58
N LYS A 118 12.36 13.66 27.19
CA LYS A 118 13.40 13.26 28.15
C LYS A 118 14.76 13.88 27.87
N PRO A 119 14.84 15.18 27.55
CA PRO A 119 16.13 15.80 27.26
C PRO A 119 17.02 15.83 28.50
N LEU A 120 16.44 15.88 29.70
CA LEU A 120 17.18 15.93 30.95
C LEU A 120 17.85 14.60 31.28
N LYS A 121 17.52 13.56 30.61
CA LYS A 121 18.21 12.28 30.73
C LYS A 121 19.58 12.32 30.07
N GLN A 122 19.77 13.30 29.20
CA GLN A 122 21.05 13.53 28.56
C GLN A 122 22.19 13.87 29.55
N PRO A 123 21.92 14.47 30.69
CA PRO A 123 22.99 14.76 31.67
C PRO A 123 23.81 13.54 32.05
N ASN A 124 23.33 12.37 31.81
CA ASN A 124 24.12 11.17 32.04
C ASN A 124 25.40 11.19 31.22
N LYS A 125 25.38 11.89 30.12
CA LYS A 125 26.54 12.07 29.27
C LYS A 125 27.59 12.93 29.97
N ILE A 126 27.11 13.84 30.82
CA ILE A 126 27.99 14.71 31.57
C ILE A 126 28.81 13.88 32.56
N VAL A 127 28.16 12.91 33.14
CA VAL A 127 28.85 11.99 34.05
C VAL A 127 29.92 11.19 33.32
N GLU A 128 29.63 10.82 32.10
CA GLU A 128 30.53 10.07 31.28
C GLU A 128 31.80 10.83 30.94
N GLU A 129 31.73 12.12 30.94
CA GLU A 129 32.85 13.00 30.66
C GLU A 129 33.95 12.93 31.71
N GLU A 130 33.62 12.45 32.85
CA GLU A 130 34.57 12.29 33.94
C GLU A 130 35.44 11.06 33.74
#